data_faedcf66cd96e760e1ea9e9eea8833a9
#
_entry.id   faedcf66cd96e760e1ea9e9eea8833a9
#
_cell.length_a   1.000
_cell.length_b   1.000
_cell.length_c   1.000
_cell.angle_alpha   90.00
_cell.angle_beta   90.00
_cell.angle_gamma   90.00
#
_symmetry.space_group_name_H-M   'P 1'
#
loop_
_entity.id
_entity.type
_entity.pdbx_description
1 polymer ?
#
loop_
_entity_poly.entity_id
_entity_poly.type
_entity_poly.pdbx_seq_one_letter_code
_entity_poly.pdbx_strand_id
1 'polypeptide(L)'
;MKRNFIAKRFQSAGTGLTLDTAALAKYKDIVDLSIGDTDFTTDEAIINAAFRDAKAGYTHYGDPKGDPELISAVCRAWEEDFDQSLPRDHVLVSASSCLGMSLAMFAILDPSDEVIVFSPYFALYRAQIELAGGVCVDVPTYAEEDYAISEERLRAAITPRTKAIIFNNPTNPTGMGYDLSTMEMLARVAKEYDLLIAADEIYTTYIYEGDFRPIRTLPGMAERTITLNSFSKNFLMTGWRVGVIIAEPEFLDVMNRINGSLVYSAPSISQRAGIQALEMRKEIREKYVTAYRDRIFYSADRIEKIPYLSLVRPKGTFYLFPGVEKTGLDDKQFCKELLERAHVLVSAGSPFGKTGANHFRIACTVGIDQLKQAFDRMEKLEF
;
A
#
# COMPACT_ATOMS: atom_id res chain seq x y z
N MET A 1 3.16 -22.40 38.04
CA MET A 1 2.67 -21.60 36.89
C MET A 1 3.15 -22.24 35.60
N LYS A 2 2.24 -22.44 34.63
CA LYS A 2 2.67 -22.90 33.29
C LYS A 2 3.54 -21.82 32.64
N ARG A 3 4.68 -22.18 32.10
CA ARG A 3 5.57 -21.27 31.36
C ARG A 3 4.82 -20.77 30.12
N ASN A 4 4.80 -19.44 29.90
CA ASN A 4 4.30 -18.86 28.65
C ASN A 4 5.44 -18.93 27.61
N PHE A 5 5.21 -19.65 26.51
CA PHE A 5 6.19 -19.83 25.42
C PHE A 5 6.09 -18.75 24.33
N ILE A 6 5.05 -17.91 24.35
CA ILE A 6 4.89 -16.80 23.42
C ILE A 6 5.91 -15.72 23.79
N ALA A 7 6.66 -15.23 22.78
CA ALA A 7 7.62 -14.15 22.99
C ALA A 7 6.90 -12.91 23.57
N LYS A 8 7.53 -12.22 24.53
CA LYS A 8 6.93 -11.07 25.24
C LYS A 8 6.36 -10.01 24.30
N ARG A 9 7.03 -9.71 23.18
CA ARG A 9 6.60 -8.73 22.17
C ARG A 9 5.28 -9.08 21.46
N PHE A 10 4.80 -10.32 21.57
CA PHE A 10 3.54 -10.78 20.98
C PHE A 10 2.47 -11.15 22.01
N GLN A 11 2.70 -10.87 23.30
CA GLN A 11 1.73 -11.20 24.37
C GLN A 11 0.63 -10.14 24.52
N SER A 12 0.83 -8.93 23.99
CA SER A 12 -0.24 -7.94 23.87
C SER A 12 -1.08 -8.22 22.61
N ALA A 13 -2.38 -7.95 22.68
CA ALA A 13 -3.26 -8.10 21.52
C ALA A 13 -2.75 -7.25 20.36
N GLY A 14 -2.48 -7.89 19.23
CA GLY A 14 -2.02 -7.20 18.02
C GLY A 14 -3.09 -6.24 17.49
N THR A 15 -2.64 -5.13 16.91
CA THR A 15 -3.48 -4.15 16.20
C THR A 15 -3.82 -4.59 14.77
N GLY A 16 -3.81 -5.89 14.47
CA GLY A 16 -4.08 -6.42 13.14
C GLY A 16 -5.55 -6.23 12.72
N LEU A 17 -5.76 -5.98 11.42
CA LEU A 17 -7.07 -6.10 10.77
C LEU A 17 -7.52 -7.57 10.86
N THR A 18 -8.25 -7.93 11.90
CA THR A 18 -8.87 -9.25 12.03
C THR A 18 -10.31 -9.17 11.54
N LEU A 19 -10.57 -9.77 10.39
CA LEU A 19 -11.94 -10.04 9.95
C LEU A 19 -12.49 -11.20 10.79
N ASP A 20 -13.59 -10.97 11.50
CA ASP A 20 -14.36 -12.06 12.13
C ASP A 20 -15.13 -12.80 11.01
N THR A 21 -14.50 -13.78 10.40
CA THR A 21 -15.11 -14.59 9.34
C THR A 21 -16.33 -15.38 9.83
N ALA A 22 -16.42 -15.67 11.12
CA ALA A 22 -17.59 -16.33 11.71
C ALA A 22 -18.80 -15.39 11.80
N ALA A 23 -18.56 -14.10 12.06
CA ALA A 23 -19.61 -13.08 12.02
C ALA A 23 -20.13 -12.88 10.58
N LEU A 24 -19.26 -12.94 9.58
CA LEU A 24 -19.62 -12.81 8.16
C LEU A 24 -20.53 -13.94 7.68
N ALA A 25 -20.37 -15.16 8.19
CA ALA A 25 -21.20 -16.31 7.82
C ALA A 25 -22.70 -16.15 8.19
N LYS A 26 -23.06 -15.16 9.00
CA LYS A 26 -24.45 -14.88 9.39
C LYS A 26 -25.25 -14.20 8.26
N TYR A 27 -24.61 -13.51 7.36
CA TYR A 27 -25.24 -12.70 6.33
C TYR A 27 -24.98 -13.29 4.95
N LYS A 28 -26.03 -13.56 4.17
CA LYS A 28 -25.92 -14.21 2.85
C LYS A 28 -25.70 -13.24 1.69
N ASP A 29 -25.92 -11.94 1.92
CA ASP A 29 -25.97 -10.90 0.89
C ASP A 29 -25.04 -9.71 1.21
N ILE A 30 -23.91 -10.01 1.86
CA ILE A 30 -22.90 -8.99 2.16
C ILE A 30 -22.31 -8.44 0.87
N VAL A 31 -22.19 -7.10 0.80
CA VAL A 31 -21.30 -6.44 -0.13
C VAL A 31 -20.01 -6.11 0.62
N ASP A 32 -18.91 -6.79 0.25
CA ASP A 32 -17.61 -6.62 0.90
C ASP A 32 -16.79 -5.53 0.20
N LEU A 33 -16.62 -4.41 0.89
CA LEU A 33 -15.80 -3.25 0.48
C LEU A 33 -14.61 -3.05 1.43
N SER A 34 -14.26 -4.06 2.24
CA SER A 34 -13.21 -3.96 3.26
C SER A 34 -11.82 -4.25 2.72
N ILE A 35 -11.70 -5.10 1.71
CA ILE A 35 -10.42 -5.61 1.22
C ILE A 35 -10.05 -4.92 -0.10
N GLY A 36 -8.84 -4.37 -0.14
CA GLY A 36 -8.26 -3.82 -1.38
C GLY A 36 -7.75 -4.92 -2.32
N ASP A 37 -8.59 -5.91 -2.62
CA ASP A 37 -8.34 -6.92 -3.64
C ASP A 37 -9.21 -6.66 -4.85
N THR A 38 -8.71 -6.97 -6.05
CA THR A 38 -9.42 -6.71 -7.30
C THR A 38 -10.41 -7.80 -7.61
N ASP A 39 -11.57 -7.45 -8.19
CA ASP A 39 -12.52 -8.40 -8.78
C ASP A 39 -12.12 -8.85 -10.20
N PHE A 40 -11.15 -8.16 -10.81
CA PHE A 40 -10.60 -8.57 -12.09
C PHE A 40 -9.59 -9.68 -11.90
N THR A 41 -9.68 -10.71 -12.74
CA THR A 41 -8.64 -11.74 -12.86
C THR A 41 -7.41 -11.14 -13.55
N THR A 42 -6.22 -11.60 -13.15
CA THR A 42 -4.97 -11.33 -13.89
C THR A 42 -5.19 -11.62 -15.38
N ASP A 43 -4.66 -10.79 -16.26
CA ASP A 43 -4.84 -10.94 -17.71
C ASP A 43 -4.39 -12.32 -18.20
N GLU A 44 -5.16 -12.90 -19.10
CA GLU A 44 -4.96 -14.28 -19.59
C GLU A 44 -3.58 -14.45 -20.27
N ALA A 45 -3.07 -13.42 -20.94
CA ALA A 45 -1.74 -13.46 -21.56
C ALA A 45 -0.64 -13.61 -20.51
N ILE A 46 -0.77 -12.96 -19.35
CA ILE A 46 0.16 -13.08 -18.22
C ILE A 46 0.10 -14.49 -17.64
N ILE A 47 -1.11 -15.01 -17.41
CA ILE A 47 -1.33 -16.38 -16.90
C ILE A 47 -0.69 -17.40 -17.85
N ASN A 48 -1.01 -17.31 -19.14
CA ASN A 48 -0.52 -18.24 -20.16
C ASN A 48 1.02 -18.18 -20.30
N ALA A 49 1.64 -16.98 -20.22
CA ALA A 49 3.08 -16.82 -20.25
C ALA A 49 3.75 -17.51 -19.06
N ALA A 50 3.24 -17.32 -17.85
CA ALA A 50 3.76 -17.96 -16.65
C ALA A 50 3.69 -19.49 -16.72
N PHE A 51 2.55 -20.05 -17.15
CA PHE A 51 2.39 -21.50 -17.26
C PHE A 51 3.17 -22.11 -18.42
N ARG A 52 3.36 -21.40 -19.54
CA ARG A 52 4.26 -21.81 -20.62
C ARG A 52 5.69 -21.94 -20.08
N ASP A 53 6.17 -20.95 -19.34
CA ASP A 53 7.51 -20.93 -18.77
C ASP A 53 7.68 -22.00 -17.68
N ALA A 54 6.66 -22.23 -16.85
CA ALA A 54 6.67 -23.33 -15.90
C ALA A 54 6.84 -24.71 -16.59
N LYS A 55 6.13 -24.94 -17.71
CA LYS A 55 6.29 -26.15 -18.53
C LYS A 55 7.67 -26.23 -19.19
N ALA A 56 8.31 -25.10 -19.44
CA ALA A 56 9.69 -25.03 -19.97
C ALA A 56 10.77 -25.24 -18.89
N GLY A 57 10.39 -25.46 -17.62
CA GLY A 57 11.32 -25.78 -16.55
C GLY A 57 11.61 -24.64 -15.56
N TYR A 58 10.97 -23.51 -15.65
CA TYR A 58 11.12 -22.40 -14.66
C TYR A 58 10.38 -22.72 -13.34
N THR A 59 10.71 -23.84 -12.72
CA THR A 59 10.10 -24.34 -11.46
C THR A 59 11.13 -24.62 -10.37
N HIS A 60 12.38 -24.28 -10.62
CA HIS A 60 13.51 -24.45 -9.70
C HIS A 60 13.81 -23.14 -8.95
N TYR A 61 14.65 -23.24 -7.92
CA TYR A 61 15.22 -22.06 -7.28
C TYR A 61 15.99 -21.22 -8.29
N GLY A 62 15.66 -19.92 -8.33
CA GLY A 62 16.39 -18.93 -9.13
C GLY A 62 17.41 -18.15 -8.29
N ASP A 63 17.91 -17.07 -8.89
CA ASP A 63 18.78 -16.13 -8.19
C ASP A 63 18.00 -15.52 -7.00
N PRO A 64 18.55 -15.49 -5.79
CA PRO A 64 17.92 -14.85 -4.64
C PRO A 64 17.60 -13.36 -4.85
N LYS A 65 18.36 -12.64 -5.68
CA LYS A 65 18.08 -11.25 -6.05
C LYS A 65 16.91 -11.12 -7.02
N GLY A 66 16.53 -12.19 -7.71
CA GLY A 66 15.43 -12.22 -8.68
C GLY A 66 15.86 -12.73 -10.05
N ASP A 67 14.86 -13.11 -10.86
CA ASP A 67 15.06 -13.55 -12.23
C ASP A 67 15.76 -12.43 -13.04
N PRO A 68 16.92 -12.71 -13.70
CA PRO A 68 17.65 -11.70 -14.44
C PRO A 68 16.87 -11.06 -15.60
N GLU A 69 15.93 -11.77 -16.21
CA GLU A 69 15.06 -11.24 -17.26
C GLU A 69 14.01 -10.29 -16.67
N LEU A 70 13.44 -10.64 -15.50
CA LEU A 70 12.52 -9.75 -14.80
C LEU A 70 13.22 -8.45 -14.35
N ILE A 71 14.41 -8.56 -13.75
CA ILE A 71 15.22 -7.38 -13.38
C ILE A 71 15.46 -6.49 -14.61
N SER A 72 15.84 -7.09 -15.74
CA SER A 72 16.04 -6.33 -16.99
C SER A 72 14.76 -5.67 -17.49
N ALA A 73 13.61 -6.35 -17.36
CA ALA A 73 12.31 -5.79 -17.75
C ALA A 73 11.91 -4.61 -16.83
N VAL A 74 12.19 -4.70 -15.53
CA VAL A 74 12.00 -3.58 -14.59
C VAL A 74 12.85 -2.38 -14.98
N CYS A 75 14.13 -2.59 -15.27
CA CYS A 75 15.03 -1.49 -15.66
C CYS A 75 14.56 -0.79 -16.95
N ARG A 76 14.16 -1.57 -17.96
CA ARG A 76 13.60 -1.00 -19.20
C ARG A 76 12.30 -0.22 -18.96
N ALA A 77 11.38 -0.79 -18.17
CA ALA A 77 10.13 -0.12 -17.85
C ALA A 77 10.37 1.19 -17.10
N TRP A 78 11.31 1.20 -16.16
CA TRP A 78 11.70 2.40 -15.43
C TRP A 78 12.26 3.49 -16.35
N GLU A 79 13.19 3.14 -17.25
CA GLU A 79 13.78 4.08 -18.20
C GLU A 79 12.73 4.65 -19.15
N GLU A 80 11.82 3.80 -19.67
CA GLU A 80 10.74 4.26 -20.56
C GLU A 80 9.69 5.13 -19.87
N ASP A 81 9.40 4.87 -18.60
CA ASP A 81 8.33 5.58 -17.88
C ASP A 81 8.84 6.87 -17.20
N PHE A 82 10.13 6.97 -16.84
CA PHE A 82 10.67 8.09 -16.06
C PHE A 82 11.88 8.79 -16.69
N ASP A 83 12.33 8.37 -17.88
CA ASP A 83 13.49 8.91 -18.59
C ASP A 83 14.78 8.95 -17.72
N GLN A 84 14.96 7.90 -16.91
CA GLN A 84 16.12 7.73 -16.03
C GLN A 84 16.65 6.31 -16.11
N SER A 85 17.98 6.17 -16.27
CA SER A 85 18.64 4.87 -16.21
C SER A 85 18.54 4.26 -14.82
N LEU A 86 18.22 2.96 -14.76
CA LEU A 86 18.21 2.17 -13.54
C LEU A 86 19.18 0.99 -13.71
N PRO A 87 20.33 0.99 -12.99
CA PRO A 87 21.26 -0.14 -13.01
C PRO A 87 20.64 -1.41 -12.44
N ARG A 88 21.00 -2.57 -12.97
CA ARG A 88 20.41 -3.86 -12.57
C ARG A 88 20.71 -4.24 -11.11
N ASP A 89 21.85 -3.85 -10.59
CA ASP A 89 22.26 -4.09 -9.20
C ASP A 89 21.50 -3.22 -8.18
N HIS A 90 20.73 -2.23 -8.65
CA HIS A 90 19.79 -1.43 -7.87
C HIS A 90 18.39 -2.06 -7.76
N VAL A 91 18.19 -3.29 -8.23
CA VAL A 91 16.89 -3.98 -8.23
C VAL A 91 16.96 -5.29 -7.47
N LEU A 92 16.02 -5.50 -6.55
CA LEU A 92 15.80 -6.75 -5.83
C LEU A 92 14.33 -7.16 -5.99
N VAL A 93 14.08 -8.41 -6.37
CA VAL A 93 12.73 -8.97 -6.46
C VAL A 93 12.37 -9.64 -5.13
N SER A 94 11.20 -9.31 -4.60
CA SER A 94 10.70 -9.85 -3.34
C SER A 94 9.37 -10.59 -3.50
N ALA A 95 9.03 -11.46 -2.55
CA ALA A 95 7.73 -12.12 -2.50
C ALA A 95 6.62 -11.18 -1.99
N SER A 96 6.53 -9.99 -2.52
CA SER A 96 5.62 -8.86 -2.33
C SER A 96 6.32 -7.60 -1.83
N SER A 97 5.75 -6.42 -2.10
CA SER A 97 6.20 -5.16 -1.47
C SER A 97 5.96 -5.15 0.05
N CYS A 98 4.98 -5.90 0.54
CA CYS A 98 4.76 -6.06 1.98
C CYS A 98 5.98 -6.73 2.67
N LEU A 99 6.53 -7.80 2.07
CA LEU A 99 7.81 -8.36 2.53
C LEU A 99 8.95 -7.36 2.30
N GLY A 100 8.97 -6.68 1.15
CA GLY A 100 9.98 -5.66 0.83
C GLY A 100 10.08 -4.56 1.88
N MET A 101 8.94 -4.05 2.37
CA MET A 101 8.91 -3.06 3.46
C MET A 101 9.51 -3.65 4.76
N SER A 102 9.16 -4.90 5.10
CA SER A 102 9.75 -5.56 6.27
C SER A 102 11.26 -5.75 6.11
N LEU A 103 11.73 -6.14 4.92
CA LEU A 103 13.16 -6.27 4.63
C LEU A 103 13.88 -4.92 4.76
N ALA A 104 13.27 -3.83 4.28
CA ALA A 104 13.79 -2.47 4.43
C ALA A 104 13.93 -2.10 5.92
N MET A 105 12.87 -2.30 6.71
CA MET A 105 12.91 -2.00 8.15
C MET A 105 13.96 -2.85 8.88
N PHE A 106 14.04 -4.17 8.60
CA PHE A 106 15.08 -5.02 9.18
C PHE A 106 16.52 -4.65 8.78
N ALA A 107 16.68 -4.08 7.57
CA ALA A 107 18.00 -3.71 7.07
C ALA A 107 18.52 -2.39 7.66
N ILE A 108 17.62 -1.47 8.02
CA ILE A 108 18.01 -0.10 8.38
C ILE A 108 17.84 0.22 9.87
N LEU A 109 17.04 -0.55 10.64
CA LEU A 109 16.70 -0.18 12.02
C LEU A 109 17.51 -0.97 13.05
N ASP A 110 18.11 -0.24 13.97
CA ASP A 110 18.55 -0.72 15.26
C ASP A 110 17.44 -0.54 16.33
N PRO A 111 17.53 -1.21 17.49
CA PRO A 111 16.55 -1.05 18.55
C PRO A 111 16.37 0.42 18.97
N SER A 112 15.14 0.90 18.97
CA SER A 112 14.72 2.26 19.32
C SER A 112 14.96 3.34 18.25
N ASP A 113 15.43 2.99 17.07
CA ASP A 113 15.40 3.90 15.91
C ASP A 113 13.96 4.28 15.57
N GLU A 114 13.75 5.52 15.19
CA GLU A 114 12.44 6.06 14.91
C GLU A 114 12.17 6.12 13.40
N VAL A 115 10.96 5.73 13.02
CA VAL A 115 10.45 5.86 11.65
C VAL A 115 9.19 6.69 11.65
N ILE A 116 9.19 7.79 10.92
CA ILE A 116 8.04 8.66 10.75
C ILE A 116 7.08 8.04 9.73
N VAL A 117 5.79 8.08 10.06
CA VAL A 117 4.67 7.73 9.18
C VAL A 117 3.62 8.84 9.22
N PHE A 118 2.98 9.13 8.08
CA PHE A 118 1.91 10.14 8.00
C PHE A 118 0.56 9.48 8.25
N SER A 119 -0.05 9.77 9.40
CA SER A 119 -1.36 9.21 9.79
C SER A 119 -2.49 10.00 9.13
N PRO A 120 -3.48 9.36 8.46
CA PRO A 120 -3.69 7.91 8.35
C PRO A 120 -2.71 7.23 7.36
N TYR A 121 -2.27 6.01 7.70
CA TYR A 121 -1.31 5.22 6.93
C TYR A 121 -1.75 3.77 6.78
N PHE A 122 -1.15 3.01 5.87
CA PHE A 122 -1.42 1.58 5.73
C PHE A 122 -1.12 0.82 7.02
N ALA A 123 -2.11 0.14 7.56
CA ALA A 123 -2.13 -0.41 8.93
C ALA A 123 -0.93 -1.33 9.28
N LEU A 124 -0.25 -1.89 8.29
CA LEU A 124 0.89 -2.79 8.56
C LEU A 124 2.21 -2.07 8.84
N TYR A 125 2.38 -0.77 8.50
CA TYR A 125 3.67 -0.09 8.68
C TYR A 125 4.14 -0.10 10.14
N ARG A 126 3.26 0.21 11.08
CA ARG A 126 3.58 0.16 12.52
C ARG A 126 4.11 -1.21 12.93
N ALA A 127 3.41 -2.28 12.55
CA ALA A 127 3.80 -3.63 12.91
C ALA A 127 5.15 -4.01 12.27
N GLN A 128 5.44 -3.57 11.03
CA GLN A 128 6.70 -3.84 10.34
C GLN A 128 7.87 -3.12 11.00
N ILE A 129 7.68 -1.87 11.42
CA ILE A 129 8.67 -1.08 12.18
C ILE A 129 8.94 -1.75 13.54
N GLU A 130 7.89 -2.08 14.29
CA GLU A 130 8.00 -2.69 15.61
C GLU A 130 8.62 -4.10 15.57
N LEU A 131 8.33 -4.90 14.52
CA LEU A 131 8.97 -6.19 14.29
C LEU A 131 10.48 -6.07 14.08
N ALA A 132 10.93 -4.99 13.46
CA ALA A 132 12.34 -4.68 13.26
C ALA A 132 13.02 -4.06 14.51
N GLY A 133 12.26 -3.83 15.59
CA GLY A 133 12.77 -3.23 16.83
C GLY A 133 12.70 -1.69 16.87
N GLY A 134 12.19 -1.06 15.81
CA GLY A 134 12.03 0.38 15.71
C GLY A 134 10.79 0.92 16.42
N VAL A 135 10.68 2.23 16.44
CA VAL A 135 9.57 3.01 17.01
C VAL A 135 8.83 3.74 15.90
N CYS A 136 7.53 3.50 15.78
CA CYS A 136 6.67 4.19 14.83
C CYS A 136 6.26 5.55 15.37
N VAL A 137 6.63 6.63 14.68
CA VAL A 137 6.31 8.02 15.04
C VAL A 137 5.22 8.54 14.08
N ASP A 138 4.03 8.77 14.60
CA ASP A 138 2.89 9.26 13.83
C ASP A 138 2.97 10.78 13.66
N VAL A 139 3.07 11.27 12.42
CA VAL A 139 2.86 12.67 12.05
C VAL A 139 1.43 12.80 11.49
N PRO A 140 0.55 13.58 12.14
CA PRO A 140 -0.84 13.64 11.73
C PRO A 140 -1.05 14.45 10.46
N THR A 141 -1.94 13.97 9.59
CA THR A 141 -2.61 14.71 8.53
C THR A 141 -4.12 14.67 8.78
N TYR A 142 -4.86 15.65 8.34
CA TYR A 142 -6.27 15.84 8.68
C TYR A 142 -7.12 16.04 7.44
N ALA A 143 -8.38 15.59 7.51
CA ALA A 143 -9.35 15.75 6.44
C ALA A 143 -9.65 17.24 6.13
N GLU A 144 -9.68 18.08 7.16
CA GLU A 144 -9.89 19.53 7.05
C GLU A 144 -8.75 20.25 6.31
N GLU A 145 -7.60 19.59 6.17
CA GLU A 145 -6.42 20.06 5.43
C GLU A 145 -6.18 19.23 4.16
N ASP A 146 -7.20 18.55 3.65
CA ASP A 146 -7.10 17.62 2.50
C ASP A 146 -5.97 16.59 2.65
N TYR A 147 -5.70 16.16 3.88
CA TYR A 147 -4.58 15.28 4.26
C TYR A 147 -3.20 15.79 3.82
N ALA A 148 -3.01 17.10 3.69
CA ALA A 148 -1.73 17.69 3.35
C ALA A 148 -0.66 17.38 4.41
N ILE A 149 0.57 17.11 3.96
CA ILE A 149 1.72 16.89 4.84
C ILE A 149 2.26 18.27 5.27
N SER A 150 2.14 18.57 6.57
CA SER A 150 2.69 19.80 7.15
C SER A 150 4.19 19.66 7.40
N GLU A 151 5.00 20.55 6.79
CA GLU A 151 6.44 20.62 7.05
C GLU A 151 6.74 20.92 8.52
N GLU A 152 5.94 21.79 9.15
CA GLU A 152 6.10 22.15 10.56
C GLU A 152 5.93 20.92 11.47
N ARG A 153 4.83 20.14 11.28
CA ARG A 153 4.58 18.92 12.05
C ARG A 153 5.64 17.85 11.79
N LEU A 154 6.09 17.73 10.54
CA LEU A 154 7.16 16.79 10.18
C LEU A 154 8.46 17.16 10.91
N ARG A 155 8.90 18.41 10.84
CA ARG A 155 10.12 18.87 11.51
C ARG A 155 10.05 18.73 13.04
N ALA A 156 8.90 19.02 13.64
CA ALA A 156 8.69 18.85 15.09
C ALA A 156 8.75 17.39 15.56
N ALA A 157 8.52 16.43 14.67
CA ALA A 157 8.57 14.99 14.98
C ALA A 157 9.98 14.39 14.83
N ILE A 158 10.92 15.10 14.20
CA ILE A 158 12.29 14.60 13.97
C ILE A 158 13.11 14.72 15.25
N THR A 159 13.74 13.62 15.63
CA THR A 159 14.68 13.53 16.76
C THR A 159 16.02 12.95 16.29
N PRO A 160 17.08 12.97 17.13
CA PRO A 160 18.34 12.29 16.80
C PRO A 160 18.22 10.76 16.56
N ARG A 161 17.09 10.14 16.90
CA ARG A 161 16.81 8.74 16.63
C ARG A 161 16.02 8.51 15.34
N THR A 162 15.50 9.56 14.74
CA THR A 162 14.74 9.45 13.49
C THR A 162 15.68 9.03 12.37
N LYS A 163 15.41 7.90 11.73
CA LYS A 163 16.25 7.29 10.71
C LYS A 163 15.60 7.29 9.32
N ALA A 164 14.27 7.17 9.29
CA ALA A 164 13.54 7.09 8.02
C ALA A 164 12.16 7.70 8.11
N ILE A 165 11.61 8.00 6.93
CA ILE A 165 10.21 8.35 6.70
C ILE A 165 9.62 7.30 5.77
N ILE A 166 8.47 6.71 6.11
CA ILE A 166 7.66 5.95 5.15
C ILE A 166 6.74 6.93 4.43
N PHE A 167 6.88 6.99 3.10
CA PHE A 167 6.07 7.84 2.23
C PHE A 167 5.30 6.99 1.23
N ASN A 168 3.97 6.93 1.38
CA ASN A 168 3.09 6.21 0.48
C ASN A 168 2.41 7.20 -0.48
N ASN A 169 2.66 7.04 -1.78
CA ASN A 169 2.12 7.92 -2.82
C ASN A 169 1.77 7.12 -4.08
N PRO A 170 0.47 7.08 -4.50
CA PRO A 170 -0.74 7.54 -3.79
C PRO A 170 -1.03 6.74 -2.52
N THR A 171 -1.80 7.34 -1.59
CA THR A 171 -1.97 6.82 -0.24
C THR A 171 -3.11 5.81 -0.08
N ASN A 172 -2.87 4.81 0.73
CA ASN A 172 -3.86 3.97 1.38
C ASN A 172 -3.86 4.32 2.88
N PRO A 173 -4.96 4.80 3.49
CA PRO A 173 -6.35 4.61 3.06
C PRO A 173 -7.01 5.82 2.37
N THR A 174 -6.40 7.01 2.36
CA THR A 174 -7.09 8.28 2.05
C THR A 174 -7.37 8.49 0.57
N GLY A 175 -6.70 7.77 -0.33
CA GLY A 175 -6.80 7.98 -1.77
C GLY A 175 -6.11 9.25 -2.27
N MET A 176 -5.31 9.91 -1.43
CA MET A 176 -4.61 11.14 -1.84
C MET A 176 -3.40 10.84 -2.71
N GLY A 177 -3.15 11.70 -3.68
CA GLY A 177 -1.90 11.80 -4.43
C GLY A 177 -1.19 13.09 -4.05
N TYR A 178 0.10 13.00 -3.76
CA TYR A 178 0.91 14.16 -3.43
C TYR A 178 1.61 14.71 -4.66
N ASP A 179 1.61 16.03 -4.78
CA ASP A 179 2.22 16.77 -5.87
C ASP A 179 3.75 16.88 -5.75
N LEU A 180 4.37 17.46 -6.78
CA LEU A 180 5.80 17.68 -6.83
C LEU A 180 6.29 18.57 -5.67
N SER A 181 5.51 19.59 -5.29
CA SER A 181 5.90 20.52 -4.22
C SER A 181 6.01 19.82 -2.86
N THR A 182 5.11 18.91 -2.56
CA THR A 182 5.15 18.05 -1.37
C THR A 182 6.37 17.13 -1.41
N MET A 183 6.66 16.51 -2.55
CA MET A 183 7.83 15.63 -2.69
C MET A 183 9.16 16.41 -2.58
N GLU A 184 9.24 17.63 -3.13
CA GLU A 184 10.40 18.51 -2.99
C GLU A 184 10.61 18.96 -1.54
N MET A 185 9.53 19.22 -0.81
CA MET A 185 9.59 19.52 0.63
C MET A 185 10.14 18.32 1.41
N LEU A 186 9.61 17.10 1.15
CA LEU A 186 10.11 15.88 1.78
C LEU A 186 11.59 15.62 1.45
N ALA A 187 11.97 15.80 0.19
CA ALA A 187 13.36 15.65 -0.26
C ALA A 187 14.31 16.64 0.42
N ARG A 188 13.86 17.89 0.60
CA ARG A 188 14.63 18.92 1.32
C ARG A 188 14.82 18.53 2.78
N VAL A 189 13.75 18.15 3.48
CA VAL A 189 13.81 17.73 4.89
C VAL A 189 14.67 16.48 5.05
N ALA A 190 14.49 15.46 4.19
CA ALA A 190 15.27 14.22 4.24
C ALA A 190 16.77 14.48 4.06
N LYS A 191 17.17 15.40 3.17
CA LYS A 191 18.57 15.79 2.98
C LYS A 191 19.13 16.58 4.16
N GLU A 192 18.34 17.50 4.72
CA GLU A 192 18.74 18.35 5.85
C GLU A 192 19.01 17.54 7.12
N TYR A 193 18.18 16.53 7.39
CA TYR A 193 18.28 15.71 8.60
C TYR A 193 18.93 14.34 8.37
N ASP A 194 19.47 14.12 7.17
CA ASP A 194 20.09 12.85 6.75
C ASP A 194 19.20 11.61 6.96
N LEU A 195 17.94 11.71 6.51
CA LEU A 195 16.93 10.65 6.62
C LEU A 195 16.84 9.83 5.34
N LEU A 196 16.47 8.56 5.49
CA LEU A 196 16.05 7.69 4.39
C LEU A 196 14.55 7.88 4.11
N ILE A 197 14.14 7.69 2.84
CA ILE A 197 12.74 7.57 2.44
C ILE A 197 12.45 6.12 2.04
N ALA A 198 11.56 5.44 2.78
CA ALA A 198 10.95 4.20 2.32
C ALA A 198 9.69 4.56 1.52
N ALA A 199 9.82 4.62 0.19
CA ALA A 199 8.76 5.06 -0.70
C ALA A 199 7.88 3.86 -1.08
N ASP A 200 6.66 3.81 -0.54
CA ASP A 200 5.64 2.83 -0.94
C ASP A 200 4.86 3.36 -2.13
N GLU A 201 5.26 2.92 -3.32
CA GLU A 201 4.75 3.38 -4.62
C GLU A 201 3.98 2.26 -5.35
N ILE A 202 3.10 1.54 -4.62
CA ILE A 202 2.40 0.37 -5.19
C ILE A 202 1.14 0.72 -5.99
N TYR A 203 0.69 1.99 -5.97
CA TYR A 203 -0.51 2.45 -6.69
C TYR A 203 -0.19 3.39 -7.85
N THR A 204 1.00 3.30 -8.43
CA THR A 204 1.52 4.26 -9.42
C THR A 204 0.64 4.43 -10.66
N THR A 205 -0.13 3.41 -11.05
CA THR A 205 -1.06 3.49 -12.18
C THR A 205 -2.38 4.17 -11.83
N TYR A 206 -2.71 4.27 -10.55
CA TYR A 206 -4.01 4.80 -10.07
C TYR A 206 -3.87 6.26 -9.64
N ILE A 207 -3.41 7.11 -10.54
CA ILE A 207 -3.43 8.58 -10.40
C ILE A 207 -4.51 9.10 -11.34
N TYR A 208 -5.44 9.87 -10.80
CA TYR A 208 -6.57 10.43 -11.54
C TYR A 208 -6.43 11.93 -11.78
N GLU A 209 -5.59 12.60 -10.99
CA GLU A 209 -5.28 14.02 -11.11
C GLU A 209 -3.76 14.21 -11.05
N GLY A 210 -3.21 14.89 -12.05
CA GLY A 210 -1.77 15.11 -12.18
C GLY A 210 -1.00 13.89 -12.72
N ASP A 211 0.32 13.93 -12.60
CA ASP A 211 1.23 12.89 -13.05
C ASP A 211 1.96 12.27 -11.87
N PHE A 212 2.09 10.94 -11.88
CA PHE A 212 2.92 10.24 -10.90
C PHE A 212 4.39 10.43 -11.23
N ARG A 213 5.17 10.77 -10.19
CA ARG A 213 6.62 10.80 -10.25
C ARG A 213 7.22 10.10 -9.03
N PRO A 214 8.15 9.14 -9.19
CA PRO A 214 8.83 8.54 -8.06
C PRO A 214 9.70 9.55 -7.32
N ILE A 215 9.62 9.58 -5.99
CA ILE A 215 10.45 10.52 -5.19
C ILE A 215 11.96 10.27 -5.38
N ARG A 216 12.35 9.02 -5.68
CA ARG A 216 13.73 8.64 -6.01
C ARG A 216 14.30 9.45 -7.19
N THR A 217 13.46 9.92 -8.12
CA THR A 217 13.90 10.66 -9.31
C THR A 217 14.26 12.12 -9.03
N LEU A 218 13.99 12.63 -7.84
CA LEU A 218 14.36 13.98 -7.47
C LEU A 218 15.88 14.10 -7.20
N PRO A 219 16.48 15.27 -7.45
CA PRO A 219 17.91 15.47 -7.24
C PRO A 219 18.37 15.14 -5.81
N GLY A 220 19.35 14.24 -5.68
CA GLY A 220 19.92 13.82 -4.40
C GLY A 220 19.01 12.89 -3.61
N MET A 221 18.04 12.21 -4.27
CA MET A 221 17.14 11.27 -3.59
C MET A 221 17.41 9.81 -3.96
N ALA A 222 18.15 9.53 -5.02
CA ALA A 222 18.45 8.15 -5.41
C ALA A 222 19.18 7.38 -4.29
N GLU A 223 20.21 7.98 -3.71
CA GLU A 223 21.07 7.40 -2.67
C GLU A 223 20.39 7.26 -1.30
N ARG A 224 19.23 7.89 -1.10
CA ARG A 224 18.50 7.88 0.19
C ARG A 224 17.05 7.40 0.07
N THR A 225 16.68 6.73 -1.03
CA THR A 225 15.33 6.21 -1.22
C THR A 225 15.36 4.69 -1.44
N ILE A 226 14.58 3.99 -0.64
CA ILE A 226 14.22 2.58 -0.86
C ILE A 226 12.80 2.59 -1.44
N THR A 227 12.68 2.42 -2.75
CA THR A 227 11.39 2.39 -3.45
C THR A 227 10.82 0.97 -3.43
N LEU A 228 9.56 0.86 -3.04
CA LEU A 228 8.81 -0.38 -3.00
C LEU A 228 7.70 -0.32 -4.05
N ASN A 229 7.74 -1.24 -5.00
CA ASN A 229 6.72 -1.38 -6.02
C ASN A 229 6.15 -2.80 -6.03
N SER A 230 4.95 -2.99 -6.59
CA SER A 230 4.25 -4.26 -6.54
C SER A 230 3.50 -4.55 -7.82
N PHE A 231 3.52 -5.81 -8.22
CA PHE A 231 2.64 -6.30 -9.27
C PHE A 231 1.19 -6.49 -8.79
N SER A 232 0.98 -6.55 -7.48
CA SER A 232 -0.33 -6.84 -6.88
C SER A 232 -1.43 -5.89 -7.36
N LYS A 233 -1.16 -4.58 -7.39
CA LYS A 233 -2.17 -3.57 -7.72
C LYS A 233 -2.10 -3.15 -9.18
N ASN A 234 -0.92 -2.73 -9.64
CA ASN A 234 -0.72 -2.23 -10.99
C ASN A 234 -1.03 -3.26 -12.09
N PHE A 235 -0.97 -4.57 -11.78
CA PHE A 235 -1.16 -5.66 -12.74
C PHE A 235 -2.22 -6.68 -12.34
N LEU A 236 -3.03 -6.40 -11.30
CA LEU A 236 -4.09 -7.31 -10.81
C LEU A 236 -3.53 -8.69 -10.41
N MET A 237 -2.37 -8.69 -9.76
CA MET A 237 -1.59 -9.89 -9.44
C MET A 237 -1.46 -10.11 -7.92
N THR A 238 -2.51 -9.83 -7.14
CA THR A 238 -2.48 -9.90 -5.68
C THR A 238 -2.07 -11.28 -5.16
N GLY A 239 -2.60 -12.35 -5.76
CA GLY A 239 -2.33 -13.76 -5.41
C GLY A 239 -0.96 -14.26 -5.89
N TRP A 240 -0.29 -13.61 -6.83
CA TRP A 240 0.98 -14.04 -7.37
C TRP A 240 2.17 -13.78 -6.44
N ARG A 241 2.05 -12.86 -5.50
CA ARG A 241 3.06 -12.54 -4.50
C ARG A 241 4.42 -12.16 -5.11
N VAL A 242 4.46 -11.10 -5.91
CA VAL A 242 5.69 -10.55 -6.49
C VAL A 242 5.73 -9.03 -6.37
N GLY A 243 6.88 -8.51 -5.97
CA GLY A 243 7.18 -7.10 -5.80
C GLY A 243 8.62 -6.79 -6.15
N VAL A 244 8.94 -5.52 -6.25
CA VAL A 244 10.26 -5.00 -6.61
C VAL A 244 10.69 -3.96 -5.60
N ILE A 245 11.95 -4.01 -5.22
CA ILE A 245 12.63 -3.02 -4.38
C ILE A 245 13.71 -2.37 -5.23
N ILE A 246 13.75 -1.05 -5.24
CA ILE A 246 14.77 -0.26 -5.94
C ILE A 246 15.50 0.59 -4.91
N ALA A 247 16.79 0.37 -4.74
CA ALA A 247 17.62 1.10 -3.79
C ALA A 247 19.09 1.03 -4.18
N GLU A 248 19.95 1.70 -3.44
CA GLU A 248 21.40 1.53 -3.58
C GLU A 248 21.84 0.09 -3.24
N PRO A 249 22.84 -0.46 -3.93
CA PRO A 249 23.28 -1.87 -3.77
C PRO A 249 23.61 -2.25 -2.32
N GLU A 250 24.13 -1.33 -1.52
CA GLU A 250 24.45 -1.60 -0.11
C GLU A 250 23.21 -1.98 0.72
N PHE A 251 22.06 -1.33 0.52
CA PHE A 251 20.81 -1.71 1.18
C PHE A 251 20.30 -3.04 0.65
N LEU A 252 20.33 -3.22 -0.68
CA LEU A 252 19.82 -4.43 -1.32
C LEU A 252 20.63 -5.67 -0.94
N ASP A 253 21.94 -5.57 -0.74
CA ASP A 253 22.77 -6.69 -0.31
C ASP A 253 22.42 -7.14 1.11
N VAL A 254 22.11 -6.21 2.01
CA VAL A 254 21.62 -6.53 3.36
C VAL A 254 20.23 -7.16 3.28
N MET A 255 19.31 -6.53 2.54
CA MET A 255 17.95 -7.01 2.37
C MET A 255 17.91 -8.40 1.73
N ASN A 256 18.77 -8.67 0.74
CA ASN A 256 18.89 -9.99 0.11
C ASN A 256 19.38 -11.07 1.08
N ARG A 257 20.35 -10.77 1.97
CA ARG A 257 20.78 -11.71 3.02
C ARG A 257 19.65 -12.04 3.98
N ILE A 258 18.86 -11.05 4.39
CA ILE A 258 17.69 -11.26 5.24
C ILE A 258 16.64 -12.08 4.50
N ASN A 259 16.33 -11.73 3.25
CA ASN A 259 15.39 -12.45 2.39
C ASN A 259 15.77 -13.93 2.22
N GLY A 260 17.05 -14.20 2.01
CA GLY A 260 17.59 -15.56 1.92
C GLY A 260 17.32 -16.41 3.17
N SER A 261 17.24 -15.77 4.35
CA SER A 261 16.91 -16.45 5.62
C SER A 261 15.41 -16.62 5.85
N LEU A 262 14.55 -15.84 5.18
CA LEU A 262 13.08 -15.84 5.36
C LEU A 262 12.37 -16.70 4.32
N VAL A 263 12.64 -16.47 3.04
CA VAL A 263 11.92 -17.10 1.91
C VAL A 263 12.85 -17.57 0.78
N TYR A 264 14.15 -17.29 0.88
CA TYR A 264 15.18 -17.54 -0.12
C TYR A 264 15.03 -16.67 -1.37
N SER A 265 13.97 -16.83 -2.17
CA SER A 265 13.69 -16.06 -3.37
C SER A 265 12.18 -15.89 -3.58
N ALA A 266 11.77 -14.91 -4.39
CA ALA A 266 10.40 -14.82 -4.85
C ALA A 266 10.02 -16.05 -5.72
N PRO A 267 8.72 -16.45 -5.77
CA PRO A 267 8.30 -17.60 -6.56
C PRO A 267 8.66 -17.45 -8.05
N SER A 268 9.37 -18.42 -8.62
CA SER A 268 9.87 -18.37 -10.00
C SER A 268 8.75 -18.13 -11.02
N ILE A 269 7.64 -18.87 -10.90
CA ILE A 269 6.49 -18.72 -11.79
C ILE A 269 5.88 -17.31 -11.75
N SER A 270 5.85 -16.69 -10.56
CA SER A 270 5.35 -15.32 -10.40
C SER A 270 6.28 -14.29 -11.03
N GLN A 271 7.59 -14.52 -10.96
CA GLN A 271 8.56 -13.68 -11.62
C GLN A 271 8.43 -13.74 -13.16
N ARG A 272 8.20 -14.94 -13.72
CA ARG A 272 7.92 -15.12 -15.15
C ARG A 272 6.64 -14.41 -15.59
N ALA A 273 5.57 -14.48 -14.76
CA ALA A 273 4.36 -13.70 -14.97
C ALA A 273 4.65 -12.18 -14.98
N GLY A 274 5.52 -11.71 -14.09
CA GLY A 274 5.91 -10.31 -13.98
C GLY A 274 6.57 -9.75 -15.24
N ILE A 275 7.34 -10.56 -15.98
CA ILE A 275 7.94 -10.14 -17.26
C ILE A 275 6.86 -9.78 -18.27
N GLN A 276 5.90 -10.68 -18.48
CA GLN A 276 4.77 -10.44 -19.39
C GLN A 276 3.91 -9.26 -18.95
N ALA A 277 3.70 -9.11 -17.64
CA ALA A 277 2.95 -7.99 -17.08
C ALA A 277 3.61 -6.63 -17.41
N LEU A 278 4.94 -6.53 -17.29
CA LEU A 278 5.67 -5.31 -17.64
C LEU A 278 5.63 -5.00 -19.14
N GLU A 279 5.65 -6.00 -20.00
CA GLU A 279 5.50 -5.82 -21.45
C GLU A 279 4.12 -5.24 -21.81
N MET A 280 3.08 -5.66 -21.09
CA MET A 280 1.69 -5.24 -21.29
C MET A 280 1.29 -4.02 -20.44
N ARG A 281 2.22 -3.38 -19.71
CA ARG A 281 1.87 -2.38 -18.69
C ARG A 281 1.01 -1.21 -19.18
N LYS A 282 1.25 -0.74 -20.41
CA LYS A 282 0.48 0.36 -21.02
C LYS A 282 -0.95 -0.06 -21.33
N GLU A 283 -1.13 -1.25 -21.90
CA GLU A 283 -2.44 -1.82 -22.20
C GLU A 283 -3.26 -2.11 -20.92
N ILE A 284 -2.61 -2.72 -19.92
CA ILE A 284 -3.24 -3.00 -18.62
C ILE A 284 -3.68 -1.69 -17.95
N ARG A 285 -2.81 -0.68 -17.95
CA ARG A 285 -3.14 0.64 -17.40
C ARG A 285 -4.36 1.23 -18.10
N GLU A 286 -4.38 1.29 -19.42
CA GLU A 286 -5.51 1.85 -20.18
C GLU A 286 -6.82 1.12 -19.88
N LYS A 287 -6.79 -0.22 -19.85
CA LYS A 287 -7.98 -1.05 -19.65
C LYS A 287 -8.57 -0.96 -18.25
N TYR A 288 -7.74 -1.04 -17.21
CA TYR A 288 -8.23 -1.21 -15.84
C TYR A 288 -8.27 0.08 -15.03
N VAL A 289 -7.39 1.05 -15.29
CA VAL A 289 -7.40 2.33 -14.56
C VAL A 289 -8.69 3.09 -14.83
N THR A 290 -9.19 3.08 -16.07
CA THR A 290 -10.48 3.69 -16.42
C THR A 290 -11.63 3.07 -15.62
N ALA A 291 -11.69 1.74 -15.52
CA ALA A 291 -12.72 1.06 -14.76
C ALA A 291 -12.70 1.44 -13.26
N TYR A 292 -11.50 1.51 -12.66
CA TYR A 292 -11.36 1.92 -11.25
C TYR A 292 -11.67 3.41 -11.06
N ARG A 293 -11.27 4.27 -11.99
CA ARG A 293 -11.60 5.69 -11.99
C ARG A 293 -13.13 5.91 -11.98
N ASP A 294 -13.85 5.19 -12.82
CA ASP A 294 -15.31 5.31 -12.88
C ASP A 294 -15.96 4.85 -11.57
N ARG A 295 -15.46 3.74 -10.98
CA ARG A 295 -15.94 3.21 -9.70
C ARG A 295 -15.68 4.16 -8.54
N ILE A 296 -14.47 4.72 -8.45
CA ILE A 296 -14.08 5.59 -7.33
C ILE A 296 -14.86 6.91 -7.36
N PHE A 297 -15.00 7.54 -8.53
CA PHE A 297 -15.75 8.79 -8.65
C PHE A 297 -17.25 8.57 -8.49
N TYR A 298 -17.82 7.50 -9.06
CA TYR A 298 -19.20 7.11 -8.76
C TYR A 298 -19.42 6.97 -7.24
N SER A 299 -18.53 6.28 -6.56
CA SER A 299 -18.64 6.05 -5.12
C SER A 299 -18.49 7.35 -4.32
N ALA A 300 -17.57 8.23 -4.72
CA ALA A 300 -17.40 9.54 -4.10
C ALA A 300 -18.67 10.39 -4.23
N ASP A 301 -19.25 10.45 -5.44
CA ASP A 301 -20.51 11.19 -5.71
C ASP A 301 -21.69 10.65 -4.89
N ARG A 302 -21.70 9.34 -4.57
CA ARG A 302 -22.73 8.73 -3.71
C ARG A 302 -22.52 9.11 -2.25
N ILE A 303 -21.26 9.04 -1.75
CA ILE A 303 -20.95 9.40 -0.35
C ILE A 303 -21.29 10.85 -0.06
N GLU A 304 -20.99 11.78 -0.97
CA GLU A 304 -21.28 13.21 -0.81
C GLU A 304 -22.79 13.52 -0.65
N LYS A 305 -23.66 12.62 -1.11
CA LYS A 305 -25.11 12.73 -0.94
C LYS A 305 -25.62 12.15 0.38
N ILE A 306 -24.79 11.41 1.11
CA ILE A 306 -25.17 10.83 2.39
C ILE A 306 -24.94 11.86 3.50
N PRO A 307 -25.99 12.39 4.15
CA PRO A 307 -25.89 13.59 5.00
C PRO A 307 -25.05 13.37 6.27
N TYR A 308 -24.93 12.13 6.72
CA TYR A 308 -24.18 11.77 7.92
C TYR A 308 -22.71 11.42 7.67
N LEU A 309 -22.21 11.49 6.42
CA LEU A 309 -20.83 11.27 6.05
C LEU A 309 -20.14 12.56 5.62
N SER A 310 -18.82 12.57 5.70
CA SER A 310 -17.94 13.56 5.09
C SER A 310 -16.91 12.85 4.21
N LEU A 311 -16.37 13.52 3.19
CA LEU A 311 -15.36 12.93 2.31
C LEU A 311 -14.42 14.00 1.75
N VAL A 312 -13.12 13.74 1.83
CA VAL A 312 -12.12 14.38 0.97
C VAL A 312 -12.04 13.55 -0.31
N ARG A 313 -12.28 14.20 -1.46
CA ARG A 313 -12.27 13.46 -2.75
C ARG A 313 -10.89 12.88 -3.04
N PRO A 314 -10.83 11.60 -3.46
CA PRO A 314 -9.55 10.96 -3.75
C PRO A 314 -8.94 11.51 -5.05
N LYS A 315 -7.60 11.55 -5.09
CA LYS A 315 -6.81 11.90 -6.28
C LYS A 315 -6.15 10.68 -6.92
N GLY A 316 -6.20 9.55 -6.23
CA GLY A 316 -5.60 8.29 -6.69
C GLY A 316 -6.15 7.08 -5.94
N THR A 317 -5.55 5.92 -6.17
CA THR A 317 -5.91 4.60 -5.64
C THR A 317 -7.33 4.17 -5.99
N PHE A 318 -7.85 3.18 -5.30
CA PHE A 318 -9.26 2.76 -5.36
C PHE A 318 -9.91 2.76 -3.96
N TYR A 319 -9.39 3.63 -3.07
CA TYR A 319 -9.91 3.78 -1.71
C TYR A 319 -10.61 5.12 -1.51
N LEU A 320 -11.66 5.08 -0.69
CA LEU A 320 -12.30 6.23 -0.08
C LEU A 320 -12.16 6.13 1.44
N PHE A 321 -12.04 7.28 2.09
CA PHE A 321 -11.86 7.34 3.53
C PHE A 321 -12.84 8.35 4.17
N PRO A 322 -14.14 8.03 4.19
CA PRO A 322 -15.15 8.92 4.73
C PRO A 322 -15.09 9.06 6.25
N GLY A 323 -15.45 10.26 6.74
CA GLY A 323 -15.64 10.54 8.15
C GLY A 323 -17.08 10.23 8.60
N VAL A 324 -17.23 9.85 9.89
CA VAL A 324 -18.48 9.44 10.52
C VAL A 324 -18.91 10.33 11.69
N GLU A 325 -18.24 11.46 11.92
CA GLU A 325 -18.43 12.35 13.08
C GLU A 325 -19.88 12.78 13.27
N LYS A 326 -20.61 12.99 12.17
CA LYS A 326 -22.00 13.43 12.18
C LYS A 326 -22.97 12.35 12.68
N THR A 327 -22.53 11.09 12.78
CA THR A 327 -23.36 9.98 13.29
C THR A 327 -23.37 9.90 14.82
N GLY A 328 -22.40 10.52 15.50
CA GLY A 328 -22.18 10.39 16.93
C GLY A 328 -21.58 9.03 17.36
N LEU A 329 -21.23 8.16 16.41
CA LEU A 329 -20.60 6.86 16.64
C LEU A 329 -19.09 6.94 16.38
N ASP A 330 -18.32 6.07 17.04
CA ASP A 330 -16.94 5.82 16.64
C ASP A 330 -16.88 4.95 15.37
N ASP A 331 -15.69 4.85 14.77
CA ASP A 331 -15.46 4.11 13.52
C ASP A 331 -15.84 2.63 13.61
N LYS A 332 -15.59 1.98 14.75
CA LYS A 332 -15.90 0.55 14.97
C LYS A 332 -17.39 0.32 15.15
N GLN A 333 -18.04 1.19 15.94
CA GLN A 333 -19.48 1.15 16.14
C GLN A 333 -20.20 1.39 14.80
N PHE A 334 -19.77 2.38 14.03
CA PHE A 334 -20.33 2.66 12.72
C PHE A 334 -20.16 1.48 11.75
N CYS A 335 -18.97 0.89 11.64
CA CYS A 335 -18.75 -0.28 10.78
C CYS A 335 -19.61 -1.47 11.17
N LYS A 336 -19.84 -1.66 12.48
CA LYS A 336 -20.74 -2.71 12.98
C LYS A 336 -22.20 -2.44 12.58
N GLU A 337 -22.71 -1.22 12.81
CA GLU A 337 -24.06 -0.81 12.39
C GLU A 337 -24.25 -0.99 10.86
N LEU A 338 -23.24 -0.60 10.09
CA LEU A 338 -23.27 -0.73 8.65
C LEU A 338 -23.37 -2.21 8.22
N LEU A 339 -22.64 -3.10 8.86
CA LEU A 339 -22.71 -4.53 8.61
C LEU A 339 -24.07 -5.11 9.04
N GLU A 340 -24.58 -4.76 10.23
CA GLU A 340 -25.79 -5.35 10.78
C GLU A 340 -27.07 -4.83 10.11
N ARG A 341 -27.12 -3.56 9.70
CA ARG A 341 -28.31 -2.91 9.16
C ARG A 341 -28.32 -2.81 7.62
N ALA A 342 -27.14 -2.69 7.02
CA ALA A 342 -27.02 -2.52 5.56
C ALA A 342 -26.36 -3.72 4.86
N HIS A 343 -25.81 -4.69 5.60
CA HIS A 343 -25.02 -5.80 5.06
C HIS A 343 -23.87 -5.32 4.14
N VAL A 344 -23.24 -4.21 4.53
CA VAL A 344 -22.05 -3.66 3.87
C VAL A 344 -20.87 -3.78 4.82
N LEU A 345 -19.83 -4.46 4.37
CA LEU A 345 -18.61 -4.66 5.14
C LEU A 345 -17.55 -3.66 4.68
N VAL A 346 -17.00 -2.90 5.62
CA VAL A 346 -15.94 -1.90 5.41
C VAL A 346 -14.86 -2.05 6.46
N SER A 347 -13.75 -1.34 6.33
CA SER A 347 -12.68 -1.35 7.33
C SER A 347 -12.77 -0.13 8.25
N ALA A 348 -12.81 -0.32 9.57
CA ALA A 348 -12.72 0.76 10.53
C ALA A 348 -11.41 1.54 10.36
N GLY A 349 -11.42 2.84 10.65
CA GLY A 349 -10.30 3.74 10.38
C GLY A 349 -9.22 3.75 11.46
N SER A 350 -9.55 3.44 12.71
CA SER A 350 -8.59 3.47 13.83
C SER A 350 -7.34 2.60 13.64
N PRO A 351 -7.35 1.44 12.91
CA PRO A 351 -6.13 0.70 12.59
C PRO A 351 -5.16 1.42 11.65
N PHE A 352 -5.60 2.47 10.94
CA PHE A 352 -4.76 3.25 10.02
C PHE A 352 -4.01 4.40 10.70
N GLY A 353 -3.93 4.42 12.02
CA GLY A 353 -3.24 5.44 12.80
C GLY A 353 -4.18 6.38 13.56
N LYS A 354 -3.60 7.31 14.32
CA LYS A 354 -4.36 8.14 15.27
C LYS A 354 -5.44 8.99 14.62
N THR A 355 -5.16 9.57 13.46
CA THR A 355 -6.11 10.42 12.72
C THR A 355 -7.05 9.60 11.82
N GLY A 356 -6.92 8.29 11.82
CA GLY A 356 -7.89 7.38 11.20
C GLY A 356 -9.15 7.14 12.05
N ALA A 357 -9.12 7.46 13.35
CA ALA A 357 -10.32 7.41 14.19
C ALA A 357 -11.44 8.26 13.59
N ASN A 358 -12.69 7.86 13.82
CA ASN A 358 -13.89 8.49 13.27
C ASN A 358 -13.99 8.47 11.73
N HIS A 359 -13.20 7.63 11.07
CA HIS A 359 -13.27 7.37 9.64
C HIS A 359 -13.44 5.87 9.38
N PHE A 360 -13.74 5.53 8.12
CA PHE A 360 -13.71 4.15 7.67
C PHE A 360 -13.20 4.08 6.23
N ARG A 361 -12.60 2.95 5.86
CA ARG A 361 -12.10 2.78 4.48
C ARG A 361 -13.06 1.93 3.65
N ILE A 362 -13.39 2.43 2.46
CA ILE A 362 -14.06 1.70 1.39
C ILE A 362 -13.02 1.35 0.32
N ALA A 363 -12.99 0.08 -0.12
CA ALA A 363 -12.28 -0.36 -1.30
C ALA A 363 -13.27 -0.49 -2.47
N CYS A 364 -13.12 0.35 -3.49
CA CYS A 364 -13.97 0.34 -4.69
C CYS A 364 -13.51 -0.73 -5.70
N THR A 365 -13.24 -1.93 -5.21
CA THR A 365 -12.63 -3.04 -5.98
C THR A 365 -13.65 -4.06 -6.47
N VAL A 366 -14.93 -3.82 -6.27
CA VAL A 366 -16.03 -4.65 -6.76
C VAL A 366 -16.74 -4.00 -7.95
N GLY A 367 -17.57 -4.75 -8.67
CA GLY A 367 -18.32 -4.25 -9.81
C GLY A 367 -19.27 -3.11 -9.46
N ILE A 368 -19.59 -2.25 -10.44
CA ILE A 368 -20.41 -1.05 -10.25
C ILE A 368 -21.81 -1.38 -9.68
N ASP A 369 -22.39 -2.53 -10.03
CA ASP A 369 -23.69 -2.97 -9.51
C ASP A 369 -23.63 -3.29 -8.01
N GLN A 370 -22.55 -3.86 -7.53
CA GLN A 370 -22.33 -4.13 -6.11
C GLN A 370 -22.11 -2.83 -5.35
N LEU A 371 -21.33 -1.88 -5.92
CA LEU A 371 -21.19 -0.53 -5.35
C LEU A 371 -22.53 0.17 -5.24
N LYS A 372 -23.35 0.13 -6.31
CA LYS A 372 -24.70 0.67 -6.30
C LYS A 372 -25.55 0.06 -5.19
N GLN A 373 -25.54 -1.27 -5.08
CA GLN A 373 -26.27 -1.98 -4.03
C GLN A 373 -25.84 -1.54 -2.63
N ALA A 374 -24.53 -1.40 -2.40
CA ALA A 374 -24.00 -0.96 -1.10
C ALA A 374 -24.49 0.45 -0.77
N PHE A 375 -24.35 1.42 -1.69
CA PHE A 375 -24.77 2.80 -1.45
C PHE A 375 -26.28 2.95 -1.35
N ASP A 376 -27.10 2.21 -2.13
CA ASP A 376 -28.56 2.20 -2.00
C ASP A 376 -29.03 1.74 -0.62
N ARG A 377 -28.23 0.89 0.06
CA ARG A 377 -28.50 0.44 1.43
C ARG A 377 -27.99 1.47 2.46
N MET A 378 -26.81 2.05 2.25
CA MET A 378 -26.24 3.06 3.13
C MET A 378 -27.13 4.32 3.19
N GLU A 379 -27.63 4.80 2.06
CA GLU A 379 -28.50 5.99 1.97
C GLU A 379 -29.81 5.87 2.75
N LYS A 380 -30.25 4.65 3.08
CA LYS A 380 -31.46 4.38 3.86
C LYS A 380 -31.26 4.40 5.37
N LEU A 381 -30.00 4.48 5.81
CA LEU A 381 -29.69 4.52 7.24
C LEU A 381 -29.89 5.94 7.78
N GLU A 382 -30.36 5.98 9.03
CA GLU A 382 -30.49 7.21 9.81
C GLU A 382 -29.67 7.06 11.10
N PHE A 383 -28.96 8.12 11.45
CA PHE A 383 -28.12 8.22 12.65
C PHE A 383 -28.43 9.49 13.42
#